data_267d2576a20ac9a82a90bf555ce2c81f
#
_entry.id   267d2576a20ac9a82a90bf555ce2c81f
#
_cell.length_a   1.000
_cell.length_b   1.000
_cell.length_c   1.000
_cell.angle_alpha   90.00
_cell.angle_beta   90.00
_cell.angle_gamma   90.00
#
_symmetry.space_group_name_H-M   'P 1'
#
loop_
_entity.id
_entity.type
_entity.pdbx_description
1 polymer ?
#
loop_
_entity_poly.entity_id
_entity_poly.type
_entity_poly.pdbx_seq_one_letter_code
_entity_poly.pdbx_strand_id
1 'polypeptide(L)'
;MKIRFLFAAIFAFLSTELSAHWLPVGNAEYTWGPFHVYSVGLFSETGSYQNNQRPLMFSIKYEKPIEGKNFAITLIKEMEAQQISADDTTEWLKKMQQIFPDFSPNDILNFVALEDKGYFIANDTVLDHEFDAKFTQAFIDIWLSPKSRFETSTTAFGQRKKRSR
;
A
#
# COMPACT_ATOMS: atom_id res chain seq x y z
N MET A 1 19.07 7.60 62.46
CA MET A 1 19.43 7.52 61.03
C MET A 1 18.31 6.77 60.29
N LYS A 2 17.52 7.46 59.53
CA LYS A 2 16.51 6.80 58.68
C LYS A 2 17.08 6.66 57.29
N ILE A 3 17.41 5.43 56.92
CA ILE A 3 17.82 5.12 55.56
C ILE A 3 16.54 5.04 54.74
N ARG A 4 16.32 6.05 53.89
CA ARG A 4 15.26 6.00 52.87
C ARG A 4 15.84 5.23 51.67
N PHE A 5 15.42 3.99 51.52
CA PHE A 5 15.62 3.29 50.27
C PHE A 5 14.67 3.87 49.26
N LEU A 6 15.21 4.70 48.35
CA LEU A 6 14.54 5.14 47.17
C LEU A 6 14.57 3.95 46.18
N PHE A 7 13.49 3.17 46.15
CA PHE A 7 13.27 2.25 45.07
C PHE A 7 12.92 3.08 43.85
N ALA A 8 13.93 3.44 43.05
CA ALA A 8 13.71 3.86 41.69
C ALA A 8 13.25 2.64 40.91
N ALA A 9 11.92 2.50 40.77
CA ALA A 9 11.36 1.57 39.81
C ALA A 9 11.77 2.06 38.44
N ILE A 10 12.82 1.49 37.88
CA ILE A 10 13.14 1.64 36.47
C ILE A 10 12.05 0.87 35.75
N PHE A 11 10.98 1.59 35.36
CA PHE A 11 10.11 1.13 34.32
C PHE A 11 10.93 1.17 33.03
N ALA A 12 11.60 0.07 32.74
CA ALA A 12 12.04 -0.18 31.41
C ALA A 12 10.77 -0.28 30.56
N PHE A 13 10.43 0.81 29.89
CA PHE A 13 9.55 0.76 28.76
C PHE A 13 10.25 -0.10 27.71
N LEU A 14 9.97 -1.39 27.76
CA LEU A 14 10.13 -2.24 26.61
C LEU A 14 9.09 -1.70 25.61
N SER A 15 9.47 -0.68 24.86
CA SER A 15 8.89 -0.42 23.57
C SER A 15 9.19 -1.66 22.76
N THR A 16 8.31 -2.63 22.82
CA THR A 16 8.21 -3.60 21.76
C THR A 16 7.84 -2.78 20.53
N GLU A 17 8.86 -2.34 19.82
CA GLU A 17 8.63 -1.91 18.45
C GLU A 17 8.01 -3.11 17.77
N LEU A 18 6.68 -3.07 17.61
CA LEU A 18 6.00 -3.87 16.63
C LEU A 18 6.46 -3.34 15.26
N SER A 19 7.71 -3.57 14.93
CA SER A 19 8.13 -3.52 13.55
C SER A 19 7.44 -4.72 12.91
N ALA A 20 6.30 -4.47 12.24
CA ALA A 20 5.70 -5.43 11.36
C ALA A 20 6.84 -5.93 10.44
N HIS A 21 7.21 -7.20 10.56
CA HIS A 21 8.20 -7.79 9.67
C HIS A 21 7.54 -7.97 8.32
N TRP A 22 7.73 -6.96 7.46
CA TRP A 22 7.26 -7.02 6.09
C TRP A 22 8.20 -7.88 5.27
N LEU A 23 7.69 -9.03 4.83
CA LEU A 23 8.41 -9.95 3.95
C LEU A 23 7.94 -9.77 2.51
N PRO A 24 8.87 -9.72 1.55
CA PRO A 24 8.50 -9.54 0.15
C PRO A 24 7.73 -10.75 -0.38
N VAL A 25 6.64 -10.47 -1.07
CA VAL A 25 5.81 -11.45 -1.79
C VAL A 25 6.15 -11.44 -3.28
N GLY A 26 6.28 -10.25 -3.85
CA GLY A 26 6.59 -10.06 -5.26
C GLY A 26 6.58 -8.60 -5.65
N ASN A 27 6.80 -8.33 -6.92
CA ASN A 27 6.80 -6.98 -7.47
C ASN A 27 6.21 -6.95 -8.89
N ALA A 28 5.82 -5.76 -9.30
CA ALA A 28 5.39 -5.44 -10.65
C ALA A 28 5.94 -4.09 -11.07
N GLU A 29 6.05 -3.88 -12.37
CA GLU A 29 6.52 -2.63 -12.93
C GLU A 29 5.44 -2.02 -13.83
N TYR A 30 5.28 -0.72 -13.72
CA TYR A 30 4.45 0.04 -14.62
C TYR A 30 5.32 0.80 -15.61
N THR A 31 5.12 0.50 -16.90
CA THR A 31 5.82 1.15 -18.00
C THR A 31 4.83 1.88 -18.89
N TRP A 32 5.23 3.01 -19.42
CA TRP A 32 4.53 3.74 -20.46
C TRP A 32 5.42 3.87 -21.68
N GLY A 33 5.10 3.09 -22.74
CA GLY A 33 6.01 2.91 -23.85
C GLY A 33 7.36 2.34 -23.39
N PRO A 34 8.50 2.95 -23.79
CA PRO A 34 9.81 2.51 -23.33
C PRO A 34 10.19 3.04 -21.94
N PHE A 35 9.31 3.81 -21.30
CA PHE A 35 9.61 4.48 -20.04
C PHE A 35 9.09 3.68 -18.85
N HIS A 36 9.97 3.38 -17.92
CA HIS A 36 9.64 2.84 -16.62
C HIS A 36 9.17 3.99 -15.72
N VAL A 37 7.92 3.93 -15.26
CA VAL A 37 7.28 5.02 -14.51
C VAL A 37 7.36 4.79 -13.01
N TYR A 38 6.94 3.61 -12.55
CA TYR A 38 7.07 3.18 -11.16
C TYR A 38 7.11 1.66 -11.03
N SER A 39 7.60 1.19 -9.91
CA SER A 39 7.52 -0.21 -9.48
C SER A 39 6.65 -0.34 -8.25
N VAL A 40 5.99 -1.48 -8.11
CA VAL A 40 5.15 -1.80 -6.95
C VAL A 40 5.65 -3.09 -6.34
N GLY A 41 6.01 -3.04 -5.06
CA GLY A 41 6.30 -4.23 -4.26
C GLY A 41 5.10 -4.60 -3.40
N LEU A 42 4.79 -5.89 -3.31
CA LEU A 42 3.83 -6.43 -2.36
C LEU A 42 4.57 -7.10 -1.22
N PHE A 43 4.14 -6.80 -0.01
CA PHE A 43 4.69 -7.34 1.24
C PHE A 43 3.57 -7.89 2.12
N SER A 44 3.87 -8.96 2.84
CA SER A 44 3.01 -9.54 3.87
C SER A 44 3.84 -9.96 5.07
N GLU A 45 3.20 -10.33 6.16
CA GLU A 45 3.91 -10.84 7.36
C GLU A 45 4.50 -12.24 7.14
N THR A 46 3.96 -13.01 6.20
CA THR A 46 4.38 -14.39 5.93
C THR A 46 5.28 -14.55 4.71
N GLY A 47 5.46 -13.49 3.90
CA GLY A 47 6.16 -13.58 2.61
C GLY A 47 5.36 -14.28 1.52
N SER A 48 4.08 -14.55 1.74
CA SER A 48 3.14 -15.11 0.77
C SER A 48 1.83 -14.34 0.78
N TYR A 49 1.06 -14.47 -0.27
CA TYR A 49 -0.28 -13.94 -0.35
C TYR A 49 -1.28 -15.06 -0.64
N GLN A 50 -2.27 -15.17 0.24
CA GLN A 50 -3.42 -16.04 0.06
C GLN A 50 -4.70 -15.20 0.13
N ASN A 51 -5.79 -15.72 -0.40
CA ASN A 51 -7.07 -15.02 -0.49
C ASN A 51 -7.41 -14.24 0.78
N ASN A 52 -7.64 -12.94 0.60
CA ASN A 52 -8.04 -12.01 1.66
C ASN A 52 -7.08 -11.88 2.85
N GLN A 53 -5.84 -12.29 2.70
CA GLN A 53 -4.86 -12.13 3.77
C GLN A 53 -4.64 -10.65 4.11
N ARG A 54 -4.59 -10.35 5.39
CA ARG A 54 -4.24 -9.04 5.97
C ARG A 54 -3.29 -9.24 7.16
N PRO A 55 -2.43 -8.26 7.49
CA PRO A 55 -2.18 -7.03 6.73
C PRO A 55 -1.36 -7.26 5.46
N LEU A 56 -1.50 -6.35 4.52
CA LEU A 56 -0.64 -6.25 3.33
C LEU A 56 -0.03 -4.85 3.26
N MET A 57 1.12 -4.74 2.62
CA MET A 57 1.69 -3.45 2.26
C MET A 57 2.08 -3.44 0.79
N PHE A 58 1.62 -2.41 0.09
CA PHE A 58 2.06 -2.09 -1.26
C PHE A 58 3.06 -0.94 -1.18
N SER A 59 4.22 -1.12 -1.79
CA SER A 59 5.26 -0.10 -1.81
C SER A 59 5.49 0.34 -3.25
N ILE A 60 5.14 1.59 -3.55
CA ILE A 60 5.27 2.18 -4.87
C ILE A 60 6.51 3.07 -4.88
N LYS A 61 7.47 2.72 -5.71
CA LYS A 61 8.68 3.51 -5.92
C LYS A 61 8.61 4.19 -7.28
N TYR A 62 8.69 5.51 -7.28
CA TYR A 62 8.62 6.31 -8.50
C TYR A 62 9.97 6.41 -9.18
N GLU A 63 9.99 6.22 -10.50
CA GLU A 63 11.17 6.41 -11.35
C GLU A 63 11.11 7.74 -12.12
N LYS A 64 9.92 8.34 -12.22
CA LYS A 64 9.66 9.60 -12.90
C LYS A 64 8.90 10.55 -11.98
N PRO A 65 9.04 11.89 -12.16
CA PRO A 65 8.20 12.83 -11.45
C PRO A 65 6.72 12.62 -11.79
N ILE A 66 5.86 12.59 -10.79
CA ILE A 66 4.41 12.47 -10.95
C ILE A 66 3.73 13.43 -9.98
N GLU A 67 2.86 14.28 -10.49
CA GLU A 67 2.01 15.10 -9.61
C GLU A 67 1.06 14.21 -8.81
N GLY A 68 0.94 14.48 -7.51
CA GLY A 68 0.09 13.70 -6.62
C GLY A 68 -1.36 13.65 -7.08
N LYS A 69 -1.89 14.76 -7.59
CA LYS A 69 -3.24 14.84 -8.16
C LYS A 69 -3.43 13.93 -9.37
N ASN A 70 -2.44 13.85 -10.23
CA ASN A 70 -2.48 13.00 -11.42
C ASN A 70 -2.35 11.52 -11.06
N PHE A 71 -1.54 11.20 -10.05
CA PHE A 71 -1.44 9.82 -9.57
C PHE A 71 -2.76 9.34 -8.96
N ALA A 72 -3.44 10.19 -8.20
CA ALA A 72 -4.79 9.90 -7.69
C ALA A 72 -5.77 9.59 -8.81
N ILE A 73 -5.77 10.38 -9.89
CA ILE A 73 -6.61 10.14 -11.07
C ILE A 73 -6.29 8.78 -11.70
N THR A 74 -5.02 8.42 -11.79
CA THR A 74 -4.59 7.12 -12.33
C THR A 74 -5.14 5.96 -11.51
N LEU A 75 -5.06 6.04 -10.18
CA LEU A 75 -5.62 5.01 -9.28
C LEU A 75 -7.13 4.88 -9.45
N ILE A 76 -7.84 6.01 -9.53
CA ILE A 76 -9.30 6.00 -9.71
C ILE A 76 -9.69 5.36 -11.05
N LYS A 77 -9.00 5.66 -12.13
CA LYS A 77 -9.27 5.03 -13.43
C LYS A 77 -9.12 3.50 -13.38
N GLU A 78 -8.13 3.00 -12.67
CA GLU A 78 -7.96 1.56 -12.48
C GLU A 78 -9.09 0.96 -11.62
N MET A 79 -9.57 1.68 -10.62
CA MET A 79 -10.71 1.25 -9.80
C MET A 79 -12.00 1.26 -10.61
N GLU A 80 -12.26 2.29 -11.42
CA GLU A 80 -13.42 2.38 -12.30
C GLU A 80 -13.45 1.25 -13.33
N ALA A 81 -12.30 0.83 -13.84
CA ALA A 81 -12.19 -0.30 -14.74
C ALA A 81 -12.66 -1.62 -14.09
N GLN A 82 -12.73 -1.67 -12.77
CA GLN A 82 -13.26 -2.79 -12.00
C GLN A 82 -14.72 -2.61 -11.55
N GLN A 83 -15.43 -1.67 -12.16
CA GLN A 83 -16.86 -1.42 -11.96
C GLN A 83 -17.22 -0.89 -10.56
N ILE A 84 -16.34 -0.13 -9.95
CA ILE A 84 -16.63 0.60 -8.70
C ILE A 84 -17.55 1.79 -9.01
N SER A 85 -18.50 2.08 -8.12
CA SER A 85 -19.48 3.15 -8.34
C SER A 85 -18.82 4.53 -8.42
N ALA A 86 -19.38 5.41 -9.26
CA ALA A 86 -18.89 6.77 -9.44
C ALA A 86 -18.99 7.63 -8.16
N ASP A 87 -19.97 7.38 -7.31
CA ASP A 87 -20.13 8.09 -6.04
C ASP A 87 -18.94 7.82 -5.10
N ASP A 88 -18.54 6.54 -4.99
CA ASP A 88 -17.39 6.16 -4.18
C ASP A 88 -16.07 6.70 -4.75
N THR A 89 -15.84 6.54 -6.04
CA THR A 89 -14.59 6.97 -6.67
C THR A 89 -14.42 8.49 -6.66
N THR A 90 -15.49 9.27 -6.77
CA THR A 90 -15.45 10.73 -6.68
C THR A 90 -14.96 11.19 -5.29
N GLU A 91 -15.49 10.58 -4.24
CA GLU A 91 -15.09 10.90 -2.86
C GLU A 91 -13.64 10.50 -2.60
N TRP A 92 -13.23 9.31 -3.03
CA TRP A 92 -11.87 8.82 -2.87
C TRP A 92 -10.84 9.65 -3.63
N LEU A 93 -11.19 10.06 -4.85
CA LEU A 93 -10.34 10.96 -5.65
C LEU A 93 -10.07 12.27 -4.90
N LYS A 94 -11.12 12.88 -4.37
CA LYS A 94 -11.01 14.12 -3.61
C LYS A 94 -10.09 13.96 -2.40
N LYS A 95 -10.26 12.90 -1.64
CA LYS A 95 -9.42 12.59 -0.47
C LYS A 95 -7.97 12.39 -0.85
N MET A 96 -7.68 11.58 -1.86
CA MET A 96 -6.31 11.34 -2.30
C MET A 96 -5.66 12.61 -2.82
N GLN A 97 -6.36 13.44 -3.59
CA GLN A 97 -5.82 14.70 -4.10
C GLN A 97 -5.51 15.70 -2.99
N GLN A 98 -6.19 15.63 -1.85
CA GLN A 98 -5.90 16.47 -0.69
C GLN A 98 -4.64 16.06 0.06
N ILE A 99 -4.29 14.78 0.06
CA ILE A 99 -3.20 14.25 0.89
C ILE A 99 -1.94 13.90 0.10
N PHE A 100 -2.02 13.57 -1.19
CA PHE A 100 -0.86 13.17 -1.97
C PHE A 100 0.04 14.36 -2.25
N PRO A 101 1.34 14.28 -1.88
CA PRO A 101 2.33 15.22 -2.38
C PRO A 101 2.63 14.97 -3.86
N ASP A 102 3.37 15.88 -4.48
CA ASP A 102 4.01 15.59 -5.75
C ASP A 102 5.22 14.66 -5.51
N PHE A 103 5.35 13.66 -6.34
CA PHE A 103 6.39 12.64 -6.21
C PHE A 103 7.55 12.94 -7.15
N SER A 104 8.75 12.79 -6.62
CA SER A 104 10.02 12.87 -7.35
C SER A 104 10.61 11.46 -7.54
N PRO A 105 11.54 11.26 -8.47
CA PRO A 105 12.24 9.98 -8.59
C PRO A 105 12.82 9.52 -7.26
N ASN A 106 12.68 8.23 -6.98
CA ASN A 106 13.06 7.56 -5.73
C ASN A 106 12.14 7.80 -4.52
N ASP A 107 11.12 8.65 -4.63
CA ASP A 107 10.09 8.73 -3.59
C ASP A 107 9.33 7.41 -3.50
N ILE A 108 8.87 7.10 -2.29
CA ILE A 108 8.13 5.87 -1.99
C ILE A 108 6.79 6.25 -1.38
N LEU A 109 5.72 5.71 -1.95
CA LEU A 109 4.38 5.72 -1.38
C LEU A 109 4.00 4.31 -0.97
N ASN A 110 3.84 4.09 0.32
CA ASN A 110 3.35 2.83 0.85
C ASN A 110 1.84 2.93 1.13
N PHE A 111 1.13 1.86 0.83
CA PHE A 111 -0.25 1.66 1.28
C PHE A 111 -0.31 0.44 2.18
N VAL A 112 -0.74 0.64 3.42
CA VAL A 112 -0.92 -0.42 4.40
C VAL A 112 -2.40 -0.80 4.44
N ALA A 113 -2.71 -2.03 4.06
CA ALA A 113 -4.05 -2.57 4.05
C ALA A 113 -4.28 -3.42 5.30
N LEU A 114 -5.13 -2.95 6.19
CA LEU A 114 -5.64 -3.67 7.35
C LEU A 114 -6.97 -4.36 7.00
N GLU A 115 -7.58 -5.05 7.94
CA GLU A 115 -8.84 -5.78 7.68
C GLU A 115 -10.02 -4.85 7.36
N ASP A 116 -10.11 -3.73 8.06
CA ASP A 116 -11.25 -2.82 8.01
C ASP A 116 -10.91 -1.42 7.48
N LYS A 117 -9.65 -1.15 7.21
CA LYS A 117 -9.17 0.16 6.76
C LYS A 117 -7.79 0.07 6.11
N GLY A 118 -7.38 1.17 5.48
CA GLY A 118 -6.05 1.32 4.95
C GLY A 118 -5.56 2.77 5.04
N TYR A 119 -4.27 2.98 4.93
CA TYR A 119 -3.66 4.31 4.98
C TYR A 119 -2.37 4.37 4.18
N PHE A 120 -2.01 5.59 3.78
CA PHE A 120 -0.81 5.88 3.00
C PHE A 120 0.32 6.44 3.87
N ILE A 121 1.54 6.08 3.49
CA ILE A 121 2.78 6.63 4.05
C ILE A 121 3.62 7.12 2.88
N ALA A 122 3.88 8.43 2.81
CA ALA A 122 4.75 9.02 1.79
C ALA A 122 6.15 9.19 2.38
N ASN A 123 7.10 8.46 1.84
CA ASN A 123 8.42 8.29 2.44
C ASN A 123 8.27 7.83 3.90
N ASP A 124 8.62 8.64 4.89
CA ASP A 124 8.49 8.29 6.31
C ASP A 124 7.31 8.98 7.01
N THR A 125 6.43 9.66 6.25
CA THR A 125 5.32 10.43 6.80
C THR A 125 4.00 9.73 6.54
N VAL A 126 3.28 9.38 7.61
CA VAL A 126 1.90 8.90 7.52
C VAL A 126 1.02 10.06 7.05
N LEU A 127 0.31 9.85 5.95
CA LEU A 127 -0.59 10.86 5.39
C LEU A 127 -1.89 10.92 6.18
N ASP A 128 -2.48 12.11 6.23
CA ASP A 128 -3.80 12.30 6.85
C ASP A 128 -4.85 11.44 6.14
N HIS A 129 -5.91 11.13 6.84
CA HIS A 129 -7.01 10.28 6.43
C HIS A 129 -6.69 8.78 6.33
N GLU A 130 -7.50 8.02 7.02
CA GLU A 130 -7.68 6.59 6.80
C GLU A 130 -8.79 6.38 5.75
N PHE A 131 -8.67 5.29 5.03
CA PHE A 131 -9.66 4.86 4.06
C PHE A 131 -10.39 3.62 4.58
N ASP A 132 -11.67 3.49 4.23
CA ASP A 132 -12.49 2.38 4.68
C ASP A 132 -12.13 1.04 4.01
N ALA A 133 -12.81 -0.02 4.45
CA ALA A 133 -12.60 -1.36 3.91
C ALA A 133 -12.89 -1.45 2.40
N LYS A 134 -13.87 -0.69 1.91
CA LYS A 134 -14.25 -0.69 0.50
C LYS A 134 -13.15 -0.11 -0.40
N PHE A 135 -12.60 1.05 0.00
CA PHE A 135 -11.44 1.62 -0.68
C PHE A 135 -10.26 0.66 -0.64
N THR A 136 -9.98 0.11 0.54
CA THR A 136 -8.84 -0.79 0.75
C THR A 136 -8.91 -1.99 -0.19
N GLN A 137 -10.07 -2.61 -0.31
CA GLN A 137 -10.27 -3.72 -1.25
C GLN A 137 -10.14 -3.27 -2.71
N ALA A 138 -10.70 -2.12 -3.06
CA ALA A 138 -10.58 -1.56 -4.41
C ALA A 138 -9.13 -1.26 -4.78
N PHE A 139 -8.33 -0.76 -3.85
CA PHE A 139 -6.90 -0.54 -4.05
C PHE A 139 -6.14 -1.85 -4.30
N ILE A 140 -6.40 -2.86 -3.47
CA ILE A 140 -5.78 -4.19 -3.63
C ILE A 140 -6.13 -4.78 -5.00
N ASP A 141 -7.38 -4.66 -5.42
CA ASP A 141 -7.89 -5.21 -6.68
C ASP A 141 -7.24 -4.57 -7.92
N ILE A 142 -6.74 -3.35 -7.81
CA ILE A 142 -5.94 -2.75 -8.90
C ILE A 142 -4.80 -3.69 -9.32
N TRP A 143 -4.16 -4.33 -8.35
CA TRP A 143 -2.95 -5.11 -8.56
C TRP A 143 -3.21 -6.61 -8.61
N LEU A 144 -4.13 -7.11 -7.81
CA LEU A 144 -4.30 -8.54 -7.52
C LEU A 144 -5.58 -9.15 -8.10
N SER A 145 -6.51 -8.36 -8.61
CA SER A 145 -7.71 -8.88 -9.26
C SER A 145 -7.36 -9.63 -10.56
N PRO A 146 -8.07 -10.72 -10.87
CA PRO A 146 -7.97 -11.37 -12.19
C PRO A 146 -8.28 -10.43 -13.36
N LYS A 147 -9.03 -9.34 -13.13
CA LYS A 147 -9.34 -8.30 -14.12
C LYS A 147 -8.32 -7.18 -14.19
N SER A 148 -7.26 -7.25 -13.38
CA SER A 148 -6.21 -6.24 -13.39
C SER A 148 -5.50 -6.22 -14.74
N ARG A 149 -5.22 -5.02 -15.26
CA ARG A 149 -4.33 -4.87 -16.43
C ARG A 149 -2.89 -5.25 -16.10
N PHE A 150 -2.57 -5.42 -14.83
CA PHE A 150 -1.30 -5.95 -14.34
C PHE A 150 -1.33 -7.49 -14.22
N GLU A 151 -1.89 -8.18 -15.22
CA GLU A 151 -1.99 -9.65 -15.24
C GLU A 151 -0.64 -10.35 -15.03
N THR A 152 0.41 -9.77 -15.54
CA THR A 152 1.79 -10.20 -15.31
C THR A 152 2.21 -10.01 -13.86
N SER A 153 1.62 -9.05 -13.15
CA SER A 153 1.91 -8.82 -11.74
C SER A 153 1.31 -9.88 -10.82
N THR A 154 0.20 -10.52 -11.21
CA THR A 154 -0.36 -11.63 -10.44
C THR A 154 0.62 -12.82 -10.40
N THR A 155 1.34 -13.05 -11.49
CA THR A 155 2.42 -14.04 -11.55
C THR A 155 3.65 -13.56 -10.78
N ALA A 156 3.97 -12.27 -10.88
CA ALA A 156 5.08 -11.63 -10.16
C ALA A 156 4.83 -11.61 -8.64
N PHE A 157 3.56 -11.48 -8.19
CA PHE A 157 3.18 -11.55 -6.79
C PHE A 157 2.97 -12.97 -6.27
N GLY A 158 3.41 -14.00 -6.99
CA GLY A 158 3.43 -15.38 -6.53
C GLY A 158 2.10 -16.12 -6.63
N GLN A 159 1.07 -15.52 -7.21
CA GLN A 159 -0.16 -16.23 -7.52
C GLN A 159 0.06 -17.10 -8.78
N ARG A 160 0.28 -18.38 -8.61
CA ARG A 160 0.35 -19.31 -9.73
C ARG A 160 -1.01 -19.37 -10.41
N LYS A 161 -1.12 -18.79 -11.59
CA LYS A 161 -2.15 -19.16 -12.53
C LYS A 161 -1.97 -20.68 -12.80
N LYS A 162 -2.89 -21.52 -12.34
CA LYS A 162 -2.95 -22.90 -12.83
C LYS A 162 -3.14 -22.81 -14.34
N ARG A 163 -2.13 -23.17 -15.10
CA ARG A 163 -2.31 -23.42 -16.53
C ARG A 163 -3.29 -24.58 -16.61
N SER A 164 -4.53 -24.29 -16.99
CA SER A 164 -5.43 -25.32 -17.48
C SER A 164 -4.81 -25.89 -18.76
N ARG A 165 -4.45 -27.12 -18.70
CA ARG A 165 -4.11 -27.91 -19.89
C ARG A 165 -5.38 -28.19 -20.68
#